data_3ed4fd6b89575bee39b07d077a43a541
#
_entry.id   3ed4fd6b89575bee39b07d077a43a541
#
_cell.length_a   1.000
_cell.length_b   1.000
_cell.length_c   1.000
_cell.angle_alpha   90.00
_cell.angle_beta   90.00
_cell.angle_gamma   90.00
#
_symmetry.space_group_name_H-M   'P 1'
#
loop_
_entity.id
_entity.type
_entity.pdbx_description
1 polymer ?
#
loop_
_entity_poly.entity_id
_entity_poly.type
_entity_poly.pdbx_seq_one_letter_code
_entity_poly.pdbx_strand_id
1 'polypeptide(L)'
;MRILVLAFLWAGTCLGQFPEDAVILETSEKGETLLLAGKERELDVPREPASTFKTVIAWAALDRGLVKDIEAPLPGAEGDNLRLALQKSLNPPFDLLAVELGGEVLGGYAGRSGLIQGEIPKRWMEGKEKEARHGADLMTTIRREHQVAVAWMMGRPPWDGPAGQKLQEALLWKGAEKPIRAKTGTYGGSVWVTGYGPEKAVTVWLPGGLPRRPEALKIFFGRWEIPVPNP
;
A
#
# COMPACT_ATOMS: atom_id res chain seq x y z
N MET A 1 8.00 -6.12 18.34
CA MET A 1 6.75 -5.31 18.34
C MET A 1 5.74 -6.05 19.22
N ARG A 2 5.37 -5.48 20.36
CA ARG A 2 4.29 -6.05 21.21
C ARG A 2 2.96 -5.52 20.68
N ILE A 3 2.06 -6.41 20.26
CA ILE A 3 0.68 -6.06 19.88
C ILE A 3 -0.13 -6.07 21.16
N LEU A 4 -0.71 -4.94 21.49
CA LEU A 4 -1.66 -4.82 22.59
C LEU A 4 -3.06 -5.16 22.05
N VAL A 5 -3.57 -6.33 22.38
CA VAL A 5 -4.98 -6.68 22.11
C VAL A 5 -5.80 -6.07 23.24
N LEU A 6 -6.26 -4.85 23.05
CA LEU A 6 -7.20 -4.20 23.96
C LEU A 6 -8.63 -4.42 23.44
N ALA A 7 -9.35 -5.35 24.06
CA ALA A 7 -10.80 -5.39 23.93
C ALA A 7 -11.38 -4.18 24.69
N PHE A 8 -11.54 -3.05 24.02
CA PHE A 8 -12.19 -1.89 24.61
C PHE A 8 -13.72 -2.03 24.52
N LEU A 9 -14.35 -2.18 25.67
CA LEU A 9 -15.72 -1.74 25.92
C LEU A 9 -15.71 -0.20 25.92
N TRP A 10 -15.93 0.39 24.76
CA TRP A 10 -16.09 1.84 24.65
C TRP A 10 -17.57 2.19 24.63
N ALA A 11 -18.02 2.83 25.71
CA ALA A 11 -19.32 3.48 25.78
C ALA A 11 -19.31 4.77 24.94
N GLY A 12 -20.11 4.81 23.88
CA GLY A 12 -20.74 6.04 23.38
C GLY A 12 -19.91 6.96 22.51
N THR A 13 -19.63 6.59 21.27
CA THR A 13 -19.73 7.43 20.07
C THR A 13 -19.88 6.50 18.87
N CYS A 14 -20.73 6.86 17.90
CA CYS A 14 -21.06 6.04 16.71
C CYS A 14 -19.83 5.77 15.82
N LEU A 15 -18.93 4.91 16.25
CA LEU A 15 -18.03 4.18 15.36
C LEU A 15 -18.88 3.05 14.79
N GLY A 16 -19.32 3.18 13.53
CA GLY A 16 -19.99 2.12 12.82
C GLY A 16 -19.18 0.84 13.00
N GLN A 17 -19.87 -0.23 13.38
CA GLN A 17 -19.28 -1.54 13.57
C GLN A 17 -18.50 -1.90 12.29
N PHE A 18 -17.19 -2.21 12.41
CA PHE A 18 -16.42 -2.67 11.27
C PHE A 18 -17.03 -3.98 10.73
N PRO A 19 -16.92 -4.27 9.43
CA PRO A 19 -17.33 -5.57 8.90
C PRO A 19 -16.68 -6.71 9.69
N GLU A 20 -17.41 -7.76 9.97
CA GLU A 20 -16.92 -8.90 10.77
C GLU A 20 -15.71 -9.61 10.14
N ASP A 21 -15.60 -9.52 8.80
CA ASP A 21 -14.53 -10.10 8.00
C ASP A 21 -13.37 -9.12 7.71
N ALA A 22 -13.43 -7.91 8.24
CA ALA A 22 -12.37 -6.92 8.10
C ALA A 22 -11.18 -7.24 9.00
N VAL A 23 -9.96 -6.93 8.53
CA VAL A 23 -8.77 -6.88 9.38
C VAL A 23 -8.17 -5.49 9.30
N ILE A 24 -8.03 -4.84 10.45
CA ILE A 24 -7.62 -3.43 10.54
C ILE A 24 -6.51 -3.29 11.58
N LEU A 25 -5.34 -2.83 11.14
CA LEU A 25 -4.23 -2.44 12.01
C LEU A 25 -4.07 -0.92 12.01
N GLU A 26 -3.80 -0.37 13.16
CA GLU A 26 -3.43 1.03 13.35
C GLU A 26 -2.20 1.14 14.25
N THR A 27 -1.23 1.97 13.88
CA THR A 27 -0.05 2.27 14.71
C THR A 27 0.07 3.77 14.90
N SER A 28 0.14 4.22 16.14
CA SER A 28 0.37 5.62 16.48
C SER A 28 1.80 6.08 16.17
N GLU A 29 2.06 7.38 16.11
CA GLU A 29 3.43 7.94 16.00
C GLU A 29 4.36 7.50 17.14
N LYS A 30 3.81 7.10 18.29
CA LYS A 30 4.56 6.54 19.43
C LYS A 30 4.94 5.08 19.22
N GLY A 31 4.50 4.44 18.12
CA GLY A 31 4.80 3.06 17.79
C GLY A 31 3.88 2.02 18.46
N GLU A 32 2.80 2.46 19.10
CA GLU A 32 1.80 1.56 19.67
C GLU A 32 0.89 1.02 18.57
N THR A 33 0.82 -0.31 18.44
CA THR A 33 0.02 -0.98 17.41
C THR A 33 -1.22 -1.62 18.02
N LEU A 34 -2.37 -1.33 17.43
CA LEU A 34 -3.68 -1.86 17.80
C LEU A 34 -4.27 -2.68 16.64
N LEU A 35 -4.84 -3.84 16.96
CA LEU A 35 -5.71 -4.60 16.09
C LEU A 35 -7.15 -4.14 16.37
N LEU A 36 -7.73 -3.33 15.47
CA LEU A 36 -9.06 -2.74 15.64
C LEU A 36 -10.18 -3.67 15.19
N ALA A 37 -9.91 -4.55 14.24
CA ALA A 37 -10.82 -5.57 13.74
C ALA A 37 -10.04 -6.79 13.25
N GLY A 38 -10.70 -7.95 13.19
CA GLY A 38 -10.11 -9.22 12.77
C GLY A 38 -9.48 -10.00 13.91
N LYS A 39 -8.74 -11.05 13.56
CA LYS A 39 -8.07 -11.95 14.50
C LYS A 39 -6.57 -11.94 14.28
N GLU A 40 -5.78 -12.01 15.35
CA GLU A 40 -4.32 -11.99 15.28
C GLU A 40 -3.74 -13.04 14.31
N ARG A 41 -4.33 -14.23 14.28
CA ARG A 41 -3.92 -15.32 13.36
C ARG A 41 -4.03 -14.96 11.88
N GLU A 42 -4.84 -13.96 11.52
CA GLU A 42 -5.04 -13.51 10.14
C GLU A 42 -3.92 -12.57 9.66
N LEU A 43 -3.19 -11.98 10.59
CA LEU A 43 -2.15 -10.99 10.29
C LEU A 43 -0.98 -11.58 9.51
N ASP A 44 -0.70 -12.87 9.69
CA ASP A 44 0.44 -13.55 9.08
C ASP A 44 0.03 -14.54 7.99
N VAL A 45 -1.26 -14.58 7.62
CA VAL A 45 -1.73 -15.39 6.48
C VAL A 45 -1.18 -14.81 5.19
N PRO A 46 -0.46 -15.60 4.36
CA PRO A 46 0.06 -15.14 3.08
C PRO A 46 -1.06 -14.75 2.10
N ARG A 47 -0.90 -13.60 1.45
CA ARG A 47 -1.82 -13.06 0.45
C ARG A 47 -1.04 -12.34 -0.63
N GLU A 48 -1.60 -12.27 -1.83
CA GLU A 48 -1.00 -11.45 -2.88
C GLU A 48 -1.11 -9.95 -2.54
N PRO A 49 -0.04 -9.16 -2.77
CA PRO A 49 -0.03 -7.73 -2.46
C PRO A 49 -0.94 -6.92 -3.38
N ALA A 50 -1.32 -7.48 -4.52
CA ALA A 50 -2.08 -6.78 -5.53
C ALA A 50 -1.39 -5.46 -5.94
N SER A 51 -2.17 -4.41 -6.22
CA SER A 51 -1.63 -3.12 -6.66
C SER A 51 -0.89 -2.33 -5.56
N THR A 52 -0.77 -2.82 -4.32
CA THR A 52 0.14 -2.21 -3.34
C THR A 52 1.59 -2.39 -3.79
N PHE A 53 1.90 -3.46 -4.53
CA PHE A 53 3.21 -3.68 -5.11
C PHE A 53 3.67 -2.59 -6.10
N LYS A 54 2.75 -1.81 -6.66
CA LYS A 54 3.09 -0.64 -7.50
C LYS A 54 3.93 0.40 -6.77
N THR A 55 3.90 0.42 -5.44
CA THR A 55 4.78 1.28 -4.64
C THR A 55 6.25 0.87 -4.77
N VAL A 56 6.51 -0.44 -4.87
CA VAL A 56 7.86 -0.98 -5.07
C VAL A 56 8.35 -0.67 -6.49
N ILE A 57 7.48 -0.81 -7.51
CA ILE A 57 7.81 -0.45 -8.90
C ILE A 57 8.11 1.04 -9.00
N ALA A 58 7.26 1.90 -8.41
CA ALA A 58 7.45 3.34 -8.39
C ALA A 58 8.75 3.74 -7.68
N TRP A 59 9.03 3.14 -6.52
CA TRP A 59 10.27 3.37 -5.80
C TRP A 59 11.50 3.00 -6.64
N ALA A 60 11.50 1.82 -7.27
CA ALA A 60 12.58 1.38 -8.16
C ALA A 60 12.76 2.34 -9.35
N ALA A 61 11.66 2.78 -9.97
CA ALA A 61 11.69 3.68 -11.11
C ALA A 61 12.24 5.09 -10.73
N LEU A 62 11.88 5.58 -9.55
CA LEU A 62 12.42 6.84 -9.00
C LEU A 62 13.91 6.72 -8.68
N ASP A 63 14.34 5.63 -8.03
CA ASP A 63 15.72 5.41 -7.63
C ASP A 63 16.64 5.18 -8.83
N ARG A 64 16.14 4.55 -9.89
CA ARG A 64 16.86 4.33 -11.16
C ARG A 64 16.79 5.52 -12.12
N GLY A 65 16.05 6.58 -11.78
CA GLY A 65 15.90 7.78 -12.60
C GLY A 65 15.05 7.62 -13.85
N LEU A 66 14.26 6.54 -13.96
CA LEU A 66 13.25 6.36 -15.02
C LEU A 66 12.11 7.35 -14.87
N VAL A 67 11.76 7.68 -13.63
CA VAL A 67 10.84 8.77 -13.28
C VAL A 67 11.66 9.84 -12.56
N LYS A 68 11.89 10.97 -13.25
CA LYS A 68 12.69 12.09 -12.72
C LYS A 68 11.84 13.08 -11.93
N ASP A 69 10.62 13.32 -12.42
CA ASP A 69 9.66 14.28 -11.87
C ASP A 69 8.33 13.56 -11.65
N ILE A 70 7.83 13.58 -10.42
CA ILE A 70 6.56 12.94 -10.05
C ILE A 70 5.33 13.68 -10.57
N GLU A 71 5.48 14.94 -11.00
CA GLU A 71 4.40 15.75 -11.55
C GLU A 71 4.38 15.74 -13.09
N ALA A 72 5.42 15.23 -13.75
CA ALA A 72 5.43 15.08 -15.20
C ALA A 72 4.50 13.94 -15.65
N PRO A 73 3.87 14.08 -16.84
CA PRO A 73 3.07 13.00 -17.43
C PRO A 73 3.87 11.70 -17.52
N LEU A 74 3.26 10.61 -17.07
CA LEU A 74 3.89 9.29 -17.06
C LEU A 74 3.52 8.54 -18.36
N PRO A 75 4.47 7.89 -19.06
CA PRO A 75 4.16 7.06 -20.22
C PRO A 75 3.09 6.01 -19.89
N GLY A 76 2.09 5.85 -20.77
CA GLY A 76 0.97 4.92 -20.57
C GLY A 76 -0.09 5.38 -19.55
N ALA A 77 -0.02 6.60 -19.04
CA ALA A 77 -0.96 7.12 -18.04
C ALA A 77 -1.96 8.15 -18.62
N GLU A 78 -2.09 8.26 -19.96
CA GLU A 78 -3.05 9.16 -20.63
C GLU A 78 -2.98 10.63 -20.14
N GLY A 79 -1.76 11.11 -19.84
CA GLY A 79 -1.51 12.46 -19.32
C GLY A 79 -1.45 12.57 -17.80
N ASP A 80 -1.82 11.54 -17.06
CA ASP A 80 -1.65 11.52 -15.60
C ASP A 80 -0.17 11.43 -15.23
N ASN A 81 0.18 12.04 -14.10
CA ASN A 81 1.49 11.94 -13.47
C ASN A 81 1.58 10.71 -12.54
N LEU A 82 2.75 10.50 -11.91
CA LEU A 82 2.95 9.35 -11.01
C LEU A 82 1.96 9.34 -9.84
N ARG A 83 1.64 10.50 -9.27
CA ARG A 83 0.68 10.64 -8.16
C ARG A 83 -0.70 10.13 -8.56
N LEU A 84 -1.24 10.62 -9.66
CA LEU A 84 -2.56 10.22 -10.16
C LEU A 84 -2.57 8.75 -10.61
N ALA A 85 -1.50 8.28 -11.25
CA ALA A 85 -1.36 6.88 -11.64
C ALA A 85 -1.39 5.94 -10.42
N LEU A 86 -0.73 6.29 -9.31
CA LEU A 86 -0.77 5.55 -8.06
C LEU A 86 -2.16 5.61 -7.40
N GLN A 87 -2.78 6.79 -7.32
CA GLN A 87 -4.09 7.01 -6.70
C GLN A 87 -5.20 6.27 -7.46
N LYS A 88 -5.25 6.43 -8.79
CA LYS A 88 -6.18 5.72 -9.67
C LYS A 88 -5.84 4.24 -9.83
N SER A 89 -4.63 3.86 -9.42
CA SER A 89 -4.11 2.50 -9.56
C SER A 89 -4.07 2.00 -11.01
N LEU A 90 -3.68 2.88 -11.95
CA LEU A 90 -3.56 2.56 -13.37
C LEU A 90 -2.61 1.36 -13.57
N ASN A 91 -2.88 0.52 -14.59
CA ASN A 91 -2.03 -0.62 -14.91
C ASN A 91 -0.97 -0.27 -15.97
N PRO A 92 -1.31 0.39 -17.11
CA PRO A 92 -0.37 0.52 -18.21
C PRO A 92 0.96 1.20 -17.85
N PRO A 93 1.01 2.29 -17.07
CA PRO A 93 2.29 2.91 -16.73
C PRO A 93 3.19 1.98 -15.89
N PHE A 94 2.61 1.18 -14.99
CA PHE A 94 3.39 0.25 -14.17
C PHE A 94 3.83 -0.99 -14.93
N ASP A 95 3.10 -1.38 -15.99
CA ASP A 95 3.56 -2.43 -16.92
C ASP A 95 4.81 -1.96 -17.68
N LEU A 96 4.80 -0.73 -18.19
CA LEU A 96 5.94 -0.15 -18.89
C LEU A 96 7.16 0.00 -17.98
N LEU A 97 6.94 0.53 -16.76
CA LEU A 97 8.03 0.67 -15.78
C LEU A 97 8.59 -0.69 -15.36
N ALA A 98 7.75 -1.71 -15.19
CA ALA A 98 8.21 -3.05 -14.82
C ALA A 98 9.09 -3.68 -15.92
N VAL A 99 8.68 -3.53 -17.20
CA VAL A 99 9.48 -4.00 -18.34
C VAL A 99 10.81 -3.26 -18.43
N GLU A 100 10.81 -1.93 -18.27
CA GLU A 100 12.02 -1.11 -18.35
C GLU A 100 13.02 -1.44 -17.22
N LEU A 101 12.51 -1.70 -16.01
CA LEU A 101 13.33 -2.09 -14.86
C LEU A 101 13.92 -3.48 -15.02
N GLY A 102 13.15 -4.41 -15.59
CA GLY A 102 13.49 -5.82 -15.67
C GLY A 102 13.33 -6.59 -14.37
N GLY A 103 13.17 -7.91 -14.49
CA GLY A 103 12.83 -8.78 -13.36
C GLY A 103 13.89 -8.83 -12.26
N GLU A 104 15.18 -8.81 -12.62
CA GLU A 104 16.29 -8.83 -11.65
C GLU A 104 16.28 -7.59 -10.77
N VAL A 105 16.14 -6.40 -11.36
CA VAL A 105 16.08 -5.14 -10.63
C VAL A 105 14.86 -5.12 -9.73
N LEU A 106 13.67 -5.44 -10.27
CA LEU A 106 12.44 -5.50 -9.48
C LEU A 106 12.54 -6.48 -8.33
N GLY A 107 13.15 -7.64 -8.55
CA GLY A 107 13.40 -8.64 -7.52
C GLY A 107 14.23 -8.08 -6.37
N GLY A 108 15.30 -7.36 -6.68
CA GLY A 108 16.13 -6.70 -5.67
C GLY A 108 15.36 -5.67 -4.84
N TYR A 109 14.49 -4.86 -5.47
CA TYR A 109 13.64 -3.90 -4.76
C TYR A 109 12.54 -4.58 -3.96
N ALA A 110 11.91 -5.63 -4.49
CA ALA A 110 10.91 -6.43 -3.78
C ALA A 110 11.49 -7.01 -2.48
N GLY A 111 12.67 -7.63 -2.56
CA GLY A 111 13.36 -8.18 -1.38
C GLY A 111 13.67 -7.13 -0.31
N ARG A 112 14.12 -5.92 -0.71
CA ARG A 112 14.45 -4.83 0.22
C ARG A 112 13.23 -4.11 0.79
N SER A 113 12.09 -4.16 0.11
CA SER A 113 10.90 -3.38 0.47
C SER A 113 10.32 -3.70 1.84
N GLY A 114 10.58 -4.88 2.37
CA GLY A 114 9.90 -5.41 3.56
C GLY A 114 8.47 -5.88 3.29
N LEU A 115 7.91 -5.55 2.13
CA LEU A 115 6.54 -5.90 1.74
C LEU A 115 6.39 -7.39 1.47
N ILE A 116 7.39 -8.00 0.83
CA ILE A 116 7.29 -9.33 0.24
C ILE A 116 7.95 -10.39 1.11
N GLN A 117 7.36 -11.57 1.13
CA GLN A 117 7.89 -12.78 1.73
C GLN A 117 8.12 -13.84 0.64
N GLY A 118 9.30 -14.45 0.65
CA GLY A 118 9.66 -15.53 -0.28
C GLY A 118 10.59 -15.09 -1.41
N GLU A 119 10.74 -15.99 -2.38
CA GLU A 119 11.64 -15.82 -3.51
C GLU A 119 10.97 -15.01 -4.64
N ILE A 120 11.82 -14.38 -5.45
CA ILE A 120 11.36 -13.66 -6.65
C ILE A 120 10.94 -14.68 -7.70
N PRO A 121 9.77 -14.50 -8.34
CA PRO A 121 9.27 -15.45 -9.33
C PRO A 121 10.22 -15.60 -10.53
N LYS A 122 10.58 -16.84 -10.87
CA LYS A 122 11.48 -17.14 -12.02
C LYS A 122 10.97 -16.53 -13.32
N ARG A 123 9.66 -16.51 -13.53
CA ARG A 123 9.03 -15.92 -14.73
C ARG A 123 9.35 -14.43 -14.93
N TRP A 124 9.68 -13.69 -13.86
CA TRP A 124 10.13 -12.31 -14.01
C TRP A 124 11.49 -12.20 -14.67
N MET A 125 12.33 -13.23 -14.53
CA MET A 125 13.62 -13.33 -15.20
C MET A 125 13.50 -13.81 -16.67
N GLU A 126 12.31 -14.24 -17.07
CA GLU A 126 12.00 -14.79 -18.39
C GLU A 126 11.23 -13.82 -19.29
N GLY A 127 11.25 -12.51 -19.00
CA GLY A 127 10.61 -11.48 -19.82
C GLY A 127 9.11 -11.32 -19.56
N LYS A 128 8.63 -11.67 -18.36
CA LYS A 128 7.24 -11.47 -17.93
C LYS A 128 7.09 -10.45 -16.82
N GLU A 129 7.99 -9.47 -16.78
CA GLU A 129 8.06 -8.42 -15.75
C GLU A 129 6.80 -7.55 -15.70
N LYS A 130 6.11 -7.35 -16.83
CA LYS A 130 4.86 -6.58 -16.86
C LYS A 130 3.79 -7.15 -15.94
N GLU A 131 3.84 -8.45 -15.63
CA GLU A 131 2.91 -9.07 -14.68
C GLU A 131 3.21 -8.67 -13.23
N ALA A 132 4.40 -8.11 -12.97
CA ALA A 132 4.82 -7.67 -11.66
C ALA A 132 3.94 -6.57 -11.04
N ARG A 133 3.20 -5.79 -11.84
CA ARG A 133 2.34 -4.70 -11.33
C ARG A 133 1.38 -5.09 -10.21
N HIS A 134 1.03 -6.37 -10.15
CA HIS A 134 0.17 -6.95 -9.11
C HIS A 134 0.98 -7.71 -8.05
N GLY A 135 2.32 -7.72 -8.16
CA GLY A 135 3.13 -8.61 -7.33
C GLY A 135 2.83 -10.07 -7.61
N ALA A 136 2.59 -10.43 -8.90
CA ALA A 136 2.20 -11.78 -9.29
C ALA A 136 3.16 -12.83 -8.74
N ASP A 137 2.63 -13.87 -8.11
CA ASP A 137 3.34 -14.94 -7.39
C ASP A 137 4.14 -14.49 -6.15
N LEU A 138 4.10 -13.22 -5.80
CA LEU A 138 4.65 -12.76 -4.54
C LEU A 138 3.60 -12.83 -3.44
N MET A 139 4.07 -13.09 -2.23
CA MET A 139 3.22 -13.11 -1.06
C MET A 139 3.63 -12.02 -0.08
N THR A 140 2.64 -11.38 0.48
CA THR A 140 2.73 -10.46 1.61
C THR A 140 1.83 -10.94 2.73
N THR A 141 1.81 -10.23 3.84
CA THR A 141 0.86 -10.43 4.94
C THR A 141 0.33 -9.10 5.41
N ILE A 142 -0.79 -9.08 6.13
CA ILE A 142 -1.35 -7.84 6.68
C ILE A 142 -0.33 -7.15 7.58
N ARG A 143 0.42 -7.94 8.37
CA ARG A 143 1.49 -7.42 9.22
C ARG A 143 2.60 -6.73 8.41
N ARG A 144 3.03 -7.30 7.29
CA ARG A 144 4.07 -6.72 6.42
C ARG A 144 3.61 -5.44 5.73
N GLU A 145 2.41 -5.45 5.15
CA GLU A 145 1.80 -4.25 4.57
C GLU A 145 1.74 -3.11 5.60
N HIS A 146 1.35 -3.43 6.81
CA HIS A 146 1.27 -2.45 7.89
C HIS A 146 2.65 -1.96 8.33
N GLN A 147 3.64 -2.85 8.44
CA GLN A 147 5.02 -2.47 8.76
C GLN A 147 5.61 -1.50 7.72
N VAL A 148 5.27 -1.67 6.44
CA VAL A 148 5.66 -0.73 5.37
C VAL A 148 5.02 0.63 5.58
N ALA A 149 3.72 0.70 5.88
CA ALA A 149 3.04 1.96 6.18
C ALA A 149 3.64 2.68 7.42
N VAL A 150 3.99 1.92 8.46
CA VAL A 150 4.68 2.43 9.64
C VAL A 150 6.09 2.92 9.29
N ALA A 151 6.82 2.20 8.43
CA ALA A 151 8.15 2.62 7.98
C ALA A 151 8.08 3.92 7.17
N TRP A 152 7.06 4.09 6.33
CA TRP A 152 6.80 5.35 5.62
C TRP A 152 6.53 6.50 6.59
N MET A 153 5.62 6.31 7.55
CA MET A 153 5.28 7.32 8.54
C MET A 153 6.48 7.77 9.37
N MET A 154 7.33 6.83 9.74
CA MET A 154 8.50 7.08 10.60
C MET A 154 9.79 7.41 9.83
N GLY A 155 9.74 7.52 8.49
CA GLY A 155 10.94 7.78 7.68
C GLY A 155 12.03 6.74 7.90
N ARG A 156 11.70 5.44 7.91
CA ARG A 156 12.65 4.36 8.18
C ARG A 156 13.15 3.71 6.89
N PRO A 157 14.39 3.13 6.90
CA PRO A 157 14.88 2.33 5.80
C PRO A 157 13.90 1.21 5.40
N PRO A 158 13.83 0.87 4.11
CA PRO A 158 14.62 1.42 2.99
C PRO A 158 14.00 2.68 2.35
N TRP A 159 12.97 3.26 2.97
CA TRP A 159 12.11 4.32 2.42
C TRP A 159 12.56 5.75 2.78
N ASP A 160 13.63 5.89 3.56
CA ASP A 160 14.18 7.16 4.06
C ASP A 160 15.08 7.90 3.05
N GLY A 161 15.49 7.22 1.96
CA GLY A 161 16.30 7.82 0.90
C GLY A 161 15.51 8.77 -0.03
N PRO A 162 16.19 9.52 -0.93
CA PRO A 162 15.54 10.48 -1.81
C PRO A 162 14.41 9.92 -2.67
N ALA A 163 14.59 8.71 -3.21
CA ALA A 163 13.55 8.04 -3.99
C ALA A 163 12.33 7.65 -3.14
N GLY A 164 12.57 7.21 -1.89
CA GLY A 164 11.50 6.91 -0.94
C GLY A 164 10.72 8.16 -0.55
N GLN A 165 11.39 9.29 -0.34
CA GLN A 165 10.75 10.59 -0.05
C GLN A 165 9.88 11.04 -1.23
N LYS A 166 10.40 10.99 -2.47
CA LYS A 166 9.61 11.27 -3.69
C LYS A 166 8.41 10.33 -3.83
N LEU A 167 8.58 9.04 -3.53
CA LEU A 167 7.46 8.11 -3.53
C LEU A 167 6.39 8.54 -2.53
N GLN A 168 6.76 8.93 -1.32
CA GLN A 168 5.80 9.38 -0.31
C GLN A 168 5.07 10.67 -0.74
N GLU A 169 5.75 11.57 -1.45
CA GLU A 169 5.10 12.73 -2.07
C GLU A 169 4.10 12.28 -3.15
N ALA A 170 4.45 11.29 -3.97
CA ALA A 170 3.56 10.74 -4.99
C ALA A 170 2.36 9.97 -4.41
N LEU A 171 2.49 9.40 -3.20
CA LEU A 171 1.40 8.71 -2.49
C LEU A 171 0.41 9.67 -1.81
N LEU A 172 0.71 10.97 -1.76
CA LEU A 172 -0.20 11.96 -1.19
C LEU A 172 -1.53 11.95 -1.93
N TRP A 173 -2.61 11.65 -1.22
CA TRP A 173 -3.93 11.51 -1.80
C TRP A 173 -4.53 12.88 -2.12
N LYS A 174 -4.72 13.14 -3.41
CA LYS A 174 -5.28 14.41 -3.90
C LYS A 174 -6.72 14.57 -3.41
N GLY A 175 -7.06 15.77 -2.96
CA GLY A 175 -8.41 16.08 -2.49
C GLY A 175 -8.71 15.67 -1.04
N ALA A 176 -7.77 15.02 -0.35
CA ALA A 176 -7.93 14.78 1.08
C ALA A 176 -7.74 16.08 1.88
N GLU A 177 -8.61 16.32 2.87
CA GLU A 177 -8.53 17.49 3.77
C GLU A 177 -7.28 17.45 4.68
N LYS A 178 -6.74 16.25 4.90
CA LYS A 178 -5.52 16.00 5.67
C LYS A 178 -4.45 15.37 4.79
N PRO A 179 -3.15 15.55 5.05
CA PRO A 179 -2.08 15.01 4.23
C PRO A 179 -1.94 13.48 4.40
N ILE A 180 -2.88 12.75 3.82
CA ILE A 180 -2.91 11.29 3.86
C ILE A 180 -2.19 10.73 2.65
N ARG A 181 -1.33 9.76 2.88
CA ARG A 181 -0.58 9.00 1.87
C ARG A 181 -1.04 7.56 1.90
N ALA A 182 -1.49 7.04 0.77
CA ALA A 182 -2.04 5.70 0.73
C ALA A 182 -1.89 5.03 -0.63
N LYS A 183 -1.90 3.71 -0.60
CA LYS A 183 -2.03 2.88 -1.79
C LYS A 183 -3.13 1.84 -1.60
N THR A 184 -3.93 1.68 -2.64
CA THR A 184 -4.95 0.64 -2.73
C THR A 184 -4.44 -0.55 -3.53
N GLY A 185 -4.87 -1.75 -3.17
CA GLY A 185 -4.66 -2.97 -3.94
C GLY A 185 -5.96 -3.77 -4.03
N THR A 186 -6.22 -4.37 -5.20
CA THR A 186 -7.38 -5.24 -5.38
C THR A 186 -7.02 -6.33 -6.37
N TYR A 187 -6.98 -7.57 -5.91
CA TYR A 187 -6.71 -8.76 -6.72
C TYR A 187 -6.99 -10.03 -5.90
N GLY A 188 -7.28 -11.17 -6.58
CA GLY A 188 -7.39 -12.48 -5.93
C GLY A 188 -8.42 -12.54 -4.79
N GLY A 189 -9.51 -11.77 -4.88
CA GLY A 189 -10.51 -11.70 -3.81
C GLY A 189 -10.13 -10.83 -2.61
N SER A 190 -8.99 -10.13 -2.64
CA SER A 190 -8.51 -9.22 -1.58
C SER A 190 -8.67 -7.77 -1.96
N VAL A 191 -8.96 -6.92 -0.98
CA VAL A 191 -8.89 -5.47 -1.06
C VAL A 191 -7.96 -4.95 0.02
N TRP A 192 -7.01 -4.12 -0.37
CA TRP A 192 -6.05 -3.46 0.50
C TRP A 192 -6.20 -1.96 0.44
N VAL A 193 -6.11 -1.30 1.58
CA VAL A 193 -5.80 0.13 1.69
C VAL A 193 -4.74 0.25 2.77
N THR A 194 -3.54 0.66 2.41
CA THR A 194 -2.42 0.81 3.34
C THR A 194 -1.79 2.18 3.18
N GLY A 195 -1.42 2.80 4.30
CA GLY A 195 -0.82 4.12 4.27
C GLY A 195 -0.78 4.79 5.63
N TYR A 196 -0.54 6.10 5.62
CA TYR A 196 -0.45 6.90 6.83
C TYR A 196 -0.93 8.34 6.60
N GLY A 197 -1.25 8.99 7.69
CA GLY A 197 -1.56 10.41 7.76
C GLY A 197 -0.99 11.01 9.06
N PRO A 198 -1.49 12.15 9.49
CA PRO A 198 -1.10 12.71 10.79
C PRO A 198 -1.29 11.69 11.90
N GLU A 199 -0.26 11.55 12.74
CA GLU A 199 -0.24 10.79 13.99
C GLU A 199 -0.36 9.27 13.89
N LYS A 200 -0.73 8.69 12.72
CA LYS A 200 -0.91 7.24 12.62
C LYS A 200 -0.69 6.66 11.23
N ALA A 201 -0.31 5.38 11.22
CA ALA A 201 -0.36 4.50 10.05
C ALA A 201 -1.53 3.52 10.19
N VAL A 202 -2.19 3.22 9.06
CA VAL A 202 -3.37 2.35 9.02
C VAL A 202 -3.25 1.36 7.86
N THR A 203 -3.66 0.13 8.10
CA THR A 203 -3.85 -0.87 7.05
C THR A 203 -5.22 -1.51 7.22
N VAL A 204 -6.00 -1.49 6.16
CA VAL A 204 -7.30 -2.14 6.04
C VAL A 204 -7.19 -3.26 5.01
N TRP A 205 -7.62 -4.44 5.37
CA TRP A 205 -7.81 -5.57 4.47
C TRP A 205 -9.25 -6.07 4.55
N LEU A 206 -9.86 -6.30 3.38
CA LEU A 206 -11.18 -6.92 3.25
C LEU A 206 -11.13 -8.07 2.23
N PRO A 207 -11.84 -9.18 2.44
CA PRO A 207 -12.12 -10.14 1.38
C PRO A 207 -13.17 -9.59 0.41
N GLY A 208 -13.38 -10.23 -0.76
CA GLY A 208 -14.47 -9.94 -1.68
C GLY A 208 -14.11 -9.10 -2.91
N GLY A 209 -12.88 -8.61 -3.01
CA GLY A 209 -12.38 -8.00 -4.23
C GLY A 209 -12.94 -6.61 -4.55
N LEU A 210 -12.91 -6.22 -5.83
CA LEU A 210 -13.16 -4.84 -6.30
C LEU A 210 -14.46 -4.20 -5.80
N PRO A 211 -15.61 -4.90 -5.69
CA PRO A 211 -16.85 -4.29 -5.18
C PRO A 211 -16.74 -3.72 -3.77
N ARG A 212 -15.80 -4.24 -2.96
CA ARG A 212 -15.60 -3.77 -1.58
C ARG A 212 -14.55 -2.67 -1.43
N ARG A 213 -13.91 -2.23 -2.52
CA ARG A 213 -12.94 -1.14 -2.47
C ARG A 213 -13.49 0.17 -1.89
N PRO A 214 -14.72 0.62 -2.21
CA PRO A 214 -15.29 1.82 -1.60
C PRO A 214 -15.46 1.68 -0.08
N GLU A 215 -15.84 0.50 0.40
CA GLU A 215 -15.96 0.20 1.83
C GLU A 215 -14.59 0.27 2.53
N ALA A 216 -13.55 -0.34 1.95
CA ALA A 216 -12.20 -0.29 2.49
C ALA A 216 -11.65 1.15 2.58
N LEU A 217 -11.90 1.97 1.54
CA LEU A 217 -11.54 3.38 1.53
C LEU A 217 -12.30 4.16 2.62
N LYS A 218 -13.61 3.93 2.77
CA LYS A 218 -14.42 4.56 3.83
C LYS A 218 -13.89 4.24 5.22
N ILE A 219 -13.53 2.97 5.47
CA ILE A 219 -12.93 2.56 6.74
C ILE A 219 -11.58 3.27 6.94
N PHE A 220 -10.72 3.24 5.93
CA PHE A 220 -9.38 3.83 6.01
C PHE A 220 -9.43 5.33 6.29
N PHE A 221 -10.13 6.13 5.47
CA PHE A 221 -10.24 7.59 5.65
C PHE A 221 -11.01 7.96 6.91
N GLY A 222 -11.98 7.15 7.31
CA GLY A 222 -12.72 7.31 8.55
C GLY A 222 -11.84 7.27 9.81
N ARG A 223 -10.61 6.70 9.73
CA ARG A 223 -9.64 6.75 10.85
C ARG A 223 -9.13 8.16 11.14
N TRP A 224 -9.29 9.10 10.23
CA TRP A 224 -9.00 10.52 10.41
C TRP A 224 -10.25 11.39 10.40
N GLU A 225 -11.45 10.77 10.46
CA GLU A 225 -12.74 11.47 10.48
C GLU A 225 -12.98 12.34 9.24
N ILE A 226 -12.47 11.92 8.10
CA ILE A 226 -12.66 12.61 6.83
C ILE A 226 -13.42 11.73 5.83
N PRO A 227 -14.21 12.33 4.93
CA PRO A 227 -14.85 11.61 3.84
C PRO A 227 -13.79 11.03 2.89
N VAL A 228 -14.19 10.01 2.11
CA VAL A 228 -13.34 9.52 1.02
C VAL A 228 -13.23 10.62 -0.02
N PRO A 229 -12.01 11.12 -0.32
CA PRO A 229 -11.83 12.17 -1.31
C PRO A 229 -12.16 11.65 -2.72
N ASN A 230 -12.79 12.48 -3.52
CA ASN A 230 -12.93 12.19 -4.95
C ASN A 230 -11.54 12.26 -5.60
N PRO A 231 -11.17 11.26 -6.40
CA PRO A 231 -9.87 11.21 -7.07
C PRO A 231 -9.72 12.24 -8.19
#